data_e7f151b57368f2139c77fbd2f7ad0083
#
_entry.id   e7f151b57368f2139c77fbd2f7ad0083
#
_cell.length_a   1.000
_cell.length_b   1.000
_cell.length_c   1.000
_cell.angle_alpha   90.00
_cell.angle_beta   90.00
_cell.angle_gamma   90.00
#
_symmetry.space_group_name_H-M   'P 1'
#
loop_
_entity.id
_entity.type
_entity.pdbx_description
1 polymer ?
#
loop_
_entity_poly.entity_id
_entity_poly.type
_entity_poly.pdbx_seq_one_letter_code
_entity_poly.pdbx_strand_id
1 'polypeptide(L)'
;DPNKALQSAIKLEQMGINIVIGPVFYENIIHLDEVENITFLSLTNKTLEIPKNVVSAGINSTSQLNTIKKFIRLNEIKKTIFLIPNLNYDLEIKNGIKNSRIKTYKEYFYDIEPTKLTKQIEKITNYEIRKQNLYDEITRLEKSDDLNKERKIENLKKRYTIGNLNFDSIIIADFNESLKSVVTSLLYTDVSPKEKYFMTFNQWFDDSLLSEKISQPIYYPSINKKNLVDFESKFQEQFSQIPNHLSLLSYDLVGLIYYLSLKNELSEINKSFKKKNSFKGKIGIFDIENNKINHRLN
;
A
#
# COMPACT_ATOMS: atom_id res chain seq x y z
N ASP A 1 -2.67 24.42 -3.16
CA ASP A 1 -1.91 25.57 -3.71
C ASP A 1 -0.69 25.82 -2.80
N PRO A 2 0.55 25.54 -3.27
CA PRO A 2 1.79 25.70 -2.49
C PRO A 2 2.00 27.13 -1.95
N ASN A 3 1.70 28.15 -2.75
CA ASN A 3 1.89 29.55 -2.35
C ASN A 3 0.97 29.95 -1.19
N LYS A 4 -0.28 29.49 -1.21
CA LYS A 4 -1.21 29.74 -0.09
C LYS A 4 -0.78 29.00 1.18
N ALA A 5 -0.22 27.80 1.03
CA ALA A 5 0.34 27.06 2.15
C ALA A 5 1.52 27.79 2.77
N LEU A 6 2.46 28.29 1.96
CA LEU A 6 3.58 29.11 2.41
C LEU A 6 3.13 30.41 3.12
N GLN A 7 2.20 31.14 2.51
CA GLN A 7 1.66 32.37 3.14
C GLN A 7 1.01 32.09 4.50
N SER A 8 0.31 30.95 4.63
CA SER A 8 -0.27 30.54 5.91
C SER A 8 0.80 30.16 6.92
N ALA A 9 1.86 29.48 6.48
CA ALA A 9 3.00 29.13 7.31
C ALA A 9 3.72 30.36 7.85
N ILE A 10 3.98 31.37 7.02
CA ILE A 10 4.59 32.65 7.43
C ILE A 10 3.74 33.33 8.51
N LYS A 11 2.42 33.37 8.36
CA LYS A 11 1.53 33.94 9.40
C LYS A 11 1.62 33.15 10.71
N LEU A 12 1.65 31.80 10.65
CA LEU A 12 1.77 30.97 11.85
C LEU A 12 3.12 31.22 12.57
N GLU A 13 4.21 31.38 11.81
CA GLU A 13 5.51 31.69 12.37
C GLU A 13 5.50 33.06 13.09
N GLN A 14 4.89 34.09 12.48
CA GLN A 14 4.71 35.41 13.11
C GLN A 14 3.89 35.37 14.42
N MET A 15 2.99 34.38 14.52
CA MET A 15 2.21 34.10 15.74
C MET A 15 2.99 33.29 16.80
N GLY A 16 4.24 32.92 16.53
CA GLY A 16 5.08 32.14 17.43
C GLY A 16 4.72 30.63 17.45
N ILE A 17 4.02 30.12 16.43
CA ILE A 17 3.70 28.72 16.34
C ILE A 17 4.92 27.94 15.85
N ASN A 18 5.34 26.91 16.60
CA ASN A 18 6.54 26.12 16.30
C ASN A 18 6.22 24.72 15.72
N ILE A 19 4.99 24.24 15.84
CA ILE A 19 4.57 22.91 15.36
C ILE A 19 3.19 23.02 14.69
N VAL A 20 3.06 22.40 13.53
CA VAL A 20 1.81 22.34 12.76
C VAL A 20 1.54 20.92 12.33
N ILE A 21 0.33 20.41 12.55
CA ILE A 21 -0.15 19.16 11.93
C ILE A 21 -0.75 19.50 10.58
N GLY A 22 -0.11 19.04 9.53
CA GLY A 22 -0.40 19.35 8.14
C GLY A 22 0.85 19.87 7.40
N PRO A 23 0.68 20.23 6.13
CA PRO A 23 -0.43 19.96 5.22
C PRO A 23 -0.65 18.47 4.94
N VAL A 24 -1.81 18.15 4.32
CA VAL A 24 -2.13 16.78 3.91
C VAL A 24 -1.46 16.44 2.58
N PHE A 25 -1.57 17.34 1.61
CA PHE A 25 -1.12 17.11 0.24
C PHE A 25 0.35 17.50 0.04
N TYR A 26 1.07 16.66 -0.68
CA TYR A 26 2.49 16.82 -0.96
C TYR A 26 2.82 18.16 -1.65
N GLU A 27 2.01 18.57 -2.62
CA GLU A 27 2.24 19.83 -3.33
C GLU A 27 2.29 21.03 -2.39
N ASN A 28 1.62 20.97 -1.25
CA ASN A 28 1.54 22.05 -0.29
C ASN A 28 2.74 22.13 0.67
N ILE A 29 3.65 21.15 0.62
CA ILE A 29 4.86 21.16 1.48
C ILE A 29 6.11 21.66 0.77
N ILE A 30 6.09 21.80 -0.56
CA ILE A 30 7.29 21.99 -1.40
C ILE A 30 8.12 23.22 -1.00
N HIS A 31 7.48 24.31 -0.56
CA HIS A 31 8.13 25.57 -0.20
C HIS A 31 8.17 25.83 1.32
N LEU A 32 7.82 24.86 2.15
CA LEU A 32 7.76 25.06 3.60
C LEU A 32 9.13 25.17 4.27
N ASP A 33 10.21 24.80 3.59
CA ASP A 33 11.59 25.02 4.07
C ASP A 33 12.01 26.50 4.11
N GLU A 34 11.24 27.41 3.49
CA GLU A 34 11.40 28.85 3.63
C GLU A 34 11.00 29.37 5.03
N VAL A 35 10.29 28.57 5.83
CA VAL A 35 9.82 28.89 7.19
C VAL A 35 10.54 28.00 8.20
N GLU A 36 11.71 28.43 8.65
CA GLU A 36 12.66 27.58 9.39
C GLU A 36 12.24 27.24 10.83
N ASN A 37 11.43 28.08 11.48
CA ASN A 37 11.08 27.94 12.90
C ASN A 37 9.87 27.04 13.16
N ILE A 38 9.21 26.55 12.11
CA ILE A 38 8.07 25.63 12.24
C ILE A 38 8.46 24.20 11.82
N THR A 39 8.10 23.23 12.63
CA THR A 39 8.11 21.82 12.26
C THR A 39 6.71 21.39 11.81
N PHE A 40 6.60 20.94 10.57
CA PHE A 40 5.33 20.47 9.99
C PHE A 40 5.24 18.95 10.07
N LEU A 41 4.19 18.42 10.71
CA LEU A 41 3.85 16.99 10.69
C LEU A 41 2.87 16.75 9.56
N SER A 42 3.39 16.57 8.35
CA SER A 42 2.57 16.38 7.17
C SER A 42 1.97 14.96 7.11
N LEU A 43 0.69 14.86 6.82
CA LEU A 43 -0.01 13.59 6.63
C LEU A 43 0.24 12.97 5.25
N THR A 44 1.20 13.50 4.48
CA THR A 44 1.62 12.90 3.21
C THR A 44 2.20 11.51 3.42
N ASN A 45 1.93 10.62 2.49
CA ASN A 45 2.54 9.28 2.42
C ASN A 45 3.87 9.25 1.64
N LYS A 46 4.25 10.37 1.01
CA LYS A 46 5.53 10.52 0.31
C LYS A 46 6.68 10.68 1.30
N THR A 47 7.85 10.17 0.92
CA THR A 47 9.07 10.17 1.74
C THR A 47 10.29 10.70 1.01
N LEU A 48 10.17 10.96 -0.28
CA LEU A 48 11.20 11.56 -1.12
C LEU A 48 10.95 13.07 -1.26
N GLU A 49 12.02 13.82 -1.44
CA GLU A 49 11.97 15.27 -1.70
C GLU A 49 11.15 16.05 -0.65
N ILE A 50 11.30 15.66 0.61
CA ILE A 50 10.61 16.30 1.75
C ILE A 50 11.50 17.42 2.29
N PRO A 51 10.96 18.65 2.49
CA PRO A 51 11.67 19.75 3.15
C PRO A 51 12.21 19.37 4.53
N LYS A 52 13.33 20.01 4.94
CA LYS A 52 14.06 19.64 6.17
C LYS A 52 13.27 19.81 7.47
N ASN A 53 12.32 20.74 7.48
CA ASN A 53 11.43 21.03 8.59
C ASN A 53 10.08 20.31 8.52
N VAL A 54 9.90 19.43 7.53
CA VAL A 54 8.71 18.62 7.37
C VAL A 54 8.99 17.18 7.81
N VAL A 55 8.11 16.63 8.60
CA VAL A 55 8.06 15.22 9.02
C VAL A 55 6.97 14.52 8.22
N SER A 56 7.33 13.52 7.42
CA SER A 56 6.35 12.68 6.73
C SER A 56 5.68 11.72 7.72
N ALA A 57 4.41 11.94 8.01
CA ALA A 57 3.65 11.22 9.04
C ALA A 57 2.52 10.34 8.50
N GLY A 58 2.26 10.35 7.19
CA GLY A 58 1.31 9.45 6.56
C GLY A 58 1.79 8.01 6.48
N ILE A 59 0.90 7.10 6.12
CA ILE A 59 1.24 5.69 5.94
C ILE A 59 1.98 5.51 4.62
N ASN A 60 3.31 5.45 4.69
CA ASN A 60 4.19 5.37 3.55
C ASN A 60 4.39 3.93 3.02
N SER A 61 4.96 3.80 1.83
CA SER A 61 5.23 2.52 1.17
C SER A 61 6.15 1.60 2.00
N THR A 62 7.13 2.15 2.70
CA THR A 62 8.04 1.37 3.57
C THR A 62 7.28 0.67 4.71
N SER A 63 6.38 1.38 5.38
CA SER A 63 5.52 0.84 6.45
C SER A 63 4.68 -0.33 5.95
N GLN A 64 4.05 -0.15 4.80
CA GLN A 64 3.18 -1.13 4.19
C GLN A 64 3.96 -2.37 3.74
N LEU A 65 5.09 -2.19 3.05
CA LEU A 65 5.93 -3.29 2.59
C LEU A 65 6.60 -4.06 3.74
N ASN A 66 6.90 -3.43 4.87
CA ASN A 66 7.34 -4.13 6.06
C ASN A 66 6.27 -5.10 6.59
N THR A 67 5.00 -4.70 6.53
CA THR A 67 3.88 -5.55 6.95
C THR A 67 3.65 -6.68 5.96
N ILE A 68 3.65 -6.41 4.66
CA ILE A 68 3.55 -7.42 3.60
C ILE A 68 4.71 -8.42 3.71
N LYS A 69 5.94 -7.96 3.94
CA LYS A 69 7.11 -8.82 4.17
C LYS A 69 6.93 -9.76 5.37
N LYS A 70 6.32 -9.28 6.45
CA LYS A 70 5.99 -10.12 7.61
C LYS A 70 4.95 -11.19 7.23
N PHE A 71 3.92 -10.82 6.48
CA PHE A 71 2.90 -11.74 5.98
C PHE A 71 3.52 -12.83 5.08
N ILE A 72 4.36 -12.45 4.12
CA ILE A 72 5.09 -13.39 3.23
C ILE A 72 5.87 -14.41 4.07
N ARG A 73 6.60 -13.94 5.09
CA ARG A 73 7.37 -14.82 5.96
C ARG A 73 6.51 -15.77 6.79
N LEU A 74 5.39 -15.28 7.33
CA LEU A 74 4.48 -16.08 8.17
C LEU A 74 3.75 -17.16 7.36
N ASN A 75 3.50 -16.94 6.08
CA ASN A 75 2.84 -17.87 5.18
C ASN A 75 3.84 -18.67 4.32
N GLU A 76 5.15 -18.62 4.62
CA GLU A 76 6.22 -19.36 3.94
C GLU A 76 6.23 -19.19 2.40
N ILE A 77 5.80 -18.02 1.91
CA ILE A 77 5.72 -17.70 0.50
C ILE A 77 7.13 -17.55 -0.07
N LYS A 78 7.44 -18.27 -1.16
CA LYS A 78 8.81 -18.34 -1.71
C LYS A 78 9.04 -17.38 -2.86
N LYS A 79 8.07 -17.29 -3.79
CA LYS A 79 8.22 -16.51 -5.02
C LYS A 79 7.12 -15.46 -5.12
N THR A 80 7.48 -14.22 -4.83
CA THR A 80 6.58 -13.07 -4.91
C THR A 80 6.96 -12.22 -6.11
N ILE A 81 6.04 -11.99 -7.03
CA ILE A 81 6.20 -10.98 -8.07
C ILE A 81 5.62 -9.64 -7.60
N PHE A 82 6.16 -8.55 -8.14
CA PHE A 82 5.69 -7.22 -7.82
C PHE A 82 5.23 -6.52 -9.10
N LEU A 83 3.99 -6.06 -9.13
CA LEU A 83 3.39 -5.30 -10.21
C LEU A 83 3.37 -3.83 -9.81
N ILE A 84 4.07 -2.99 -10.57
CA ILE A 84 4.26 -1.56 -10.30
C ILE A 84 3.72 -0.79 -11.51
N PRO A 85 2.73 0.10 -11.35
CA PRO A 85 2.27 0.93 -12.46
C PRO A 85 3.31 1.98 -12.84
N ASN A 86 3.40 2.29 -14.13
CA ASN A 86 4.22 3.39 -14.64
C ASN A 86 3.53 4.73 -14.38
N LEU A 87 3.58 5.20 -13.13
CA LEU A 87 2.96 6.44 -12.65
C LEU A 87 3.97 7.26 -11.85
N ASN A 88 3.62 8.52 -11.55
CA ASN A 88 4.50 9.46 -10.84
C ASN A 88 4.92 9.02 -9.42
N TYR A 89 4.28 7.99 -8.85
CA TYR A 89 4.64 7.46 -7.53
C TYR A 89 5.50 6.18 -7.57
N ASP A 90 5.94 5.73 -8.74
CA ASP A 90 6.79 4.55 -8.89
C ASP A 90 8.11 4.66 -8.10
N LEU A 91 8.68 5.87 -8.03
CA LEU A 91 9.90 6.16 -7.25
C LEU A 91 9.69 5.95 -5.75
N GLU A 92 8.53 6.34 -5.20
CA GLU A 92 8.17 6.09 -3.79
C GLU A 92 8.05 4.59 -3.50
N ILE A 93 7.49 3.82 -4.45
CA ILE A 93 7.39 2.37 -4.32
C ILE A 93 8.78 1.74 -4.36
N LYS A 94 9.64 2.11 -5.30
CA LYS A 94 11.03 1.65 -5.39
C LYS A 94 11.83 1.98 -4.12
N ASN A 95 11.64 3.18 -3.59
CA ASN A 95 12.22 3.58 -2.31
C ASN A 95 11.71 2.72 -1.14
N GLY A 96 10.43 2.43 -1.12
CA GLY A 96 9.80 1.53 -0.15
C GLY A 96 10.38 0.10 -0.21
N ILE A 97 10.53 -0.46 -1.41
CA ILE A 97 11.17 -1.78 -1.63
C ILE A 97 12.58 -1.79 -1.06
N LYS A 98 13.40 -0.78 -1.40
CA LYS A 98 14.77 -0.63 -0.91
C LYS A 98 14.82 -0.55 0.62
N ASN A 99 14.00 0.30 1.24
CA ASN A 99 14.01 0.54 2.68
C ASN A 99 13.45 -0.62 3.49
N SER A 100 12.37 -1.27 3.02
CA SER A 100 11.80 -2.46 3.65
C SER A 100 12.68 -3.69 3.49
N ARG A 101 13.57 -3.71 2.50
CA ARG A 101 14.36 -4.88 2.12
C ARG A 101 13.48 -6.11 1.87
N ILE A 102 12.32 -5.91 1.29
CA ILE A 102 11.45 -7.00 0.86
C ILE A 102 12.13 -7.72 -0.31
N LYS A 103 12.13 -9.05 -0.29
CA LYS A 103 12.70 -9.84 -1.38
C LYS A 103 11.58 -10.15 -2.38
N THR A 104 11.75 -9.69 -3.60
CA THR A 104 10.87 -10.00 -4.73
C THR A 104 11.57 -11.01 -5.65
N TYR A 105 10.79 -11.93 -6.23
CA TYR A 105 11.30 -12.84 -7.25
C TYR A 105 11.52 -12.09 -8.57
N LYS A 106 10.55 -11.23 -8.94
CA LYS A 106 10.63 -10.36 -10.12
C LYS A 106 9.74 -9.13 -9.96
N GLU A 107 10.18 -8.01 -10.50
CA GLU A 107 9.43 -6.77 -10.57
C GLU A 107 9.01 -6.51 -12.01
N TYR A 108 7.75 -6.16 -12.21
CA TYR A 108 7.18 -5.84 -13.50
C TYR A 108 6.55 -4.45 -13.45
N PHE A 109 6.92 -3.62 -14.42
CA PHE A 109 6.31 -2.32 -14.63
C PHE A 109 5.26 -2.45 -15.72
N TYR A 110 4.08 -1.87 -15.50
CA TYR A 110 2.97 -1.98 -16.45
C TYR A 110 2.34 -0.63 -16.76
N ASP A 111 1.74 -0.54 -17.95
CA ASP A 111 0.94 0.58 -18.39
C ASP A 111 -0.50 0.41 -17.87
N ILE A 112 -1.10 1.48 -17.34
CA ILE A 112 -2.45 1.43 -16.78
C ILE A 112 -3.55 1.41 -17.85
N GLU A 113 -3.21 1.65 -19.12
CA GLU A 113 -4.17 1.54 -20.21
C GLU A 113 -4.66 0.08 -20.34
N PRO A 114 -5.99 -0.20 -20.25
CA PRO A 114 -6.52 -1.57 -20.08
C PRO A 114 -6.07 -2.56 -21.15
N THR A 115 -6.00 -2.15 -22.42
CA THR A 115 -5.57 -3.04 -23.53
C THR A 115 -4.10 -3.42 -23.43
N LYS A 116 -3.24 -2.48 -23.07
CA LYS A 116 -1.81 -2.74 -22.86
C LYS A 116 -1.57 -3.54 -21.60
N LEU A 117 -2.29 -3.20 -20.53
CA LEU A 117 -2.23 -3.91 -19.25
C LEU A 117 -2.55 -5.40 -19.45
N THR A 118 -3.67 -5.72 -20.08
CA THR A 118 -4.07 -7.12 -20.31
C THR A 118 -3.01 -7.89 -21.07
N LYS A 119 -2.47 -7.34 -22.16
CA LYS A 119 -1.36 -7.97 -22.92
C LYS A 119 -0.08 -8.16 -22.10
N GLN A 120 0.22 -7.25 -21.20
CA GLN A 120 1.37 -7.37 -20.28
C GLN A 120 1.13 -8.47 -19.25
N ILE A 121 -0.07 -8.56 -18.68
CA ILE A 121 -0.43 -9.63 -17.73
C ILE A 121 -0.42 -11.00 -18.43
N GLU A 122 -0.92 -11.11 -19.67
CA GLU A 122 -0.82 -12.33 -20.47
C GLU A 122 0.63 -12.83 -20.59
N LYS A 123 1.59 -11.90 -20.86
CA LYS A 123 3.02 -12.24 -20.94
C LYS A 123 3.59 -12.67 -19.57
N ILE A 124 3.25 -11.94 -18.51
CA ILE A 124 3.71 -12.23 -17.13
C ILE A 124 3.24 -13.61 -16.67
N THR A 125 2.02 -13.96 -17.02
CA THR A 125 1.37 -15.22 -16.62
C THR A 125 1.61 -16.38 -17.61
N ASN A 126 2.33 -16.14 -18.72
CA ASN A 126 2.49 -17.09 -19.83
C ASN A 126 1.14 -17.65 -20.33
N TYR A 127 0.11 -16.78 -20.41
CA TYR A 127 -1.27 -17.19 -20.67
C TYR A 127 -1.41 -17.98 -21.96
N GLU A 128 -0.87 -17.52 -23.08
CA GLU A 128 -0.97 -18.21 -24.38
C GLU A 128 -0.32 -19.61 -24.35
N ILE A 129 0.84 -19.74 -23.70
CA ILE A 129 1.51 -21.03 -23.54
C ILE A 129 0.65 -21.98 -22.69
N ARG A 130 0.10 -21.49 -21.60
CA ARG A 130 -0.75 -22.29 -20.70
C ARG A 130 -2.06 -22.70 -21.38
N LYS A 131 -2.61 -21.85 -22.22
CA LYS A 131 -3.78 -22.14 -23.06
C LYS A 131 -3.47 -23.17 -24.12
N GLN A 132 -2.32 -23.07 -24.80
CA GLN A 132 -1.86 -24.05 -25.76
C GLN A 132 -1.63 -25.41 -25.10
N ASN A 133 -1.02 -25.45 -23.92
CA ASN A 133 -0.83 -26.68 -23.16
C ASN A 133 -2.16 -27.39 -22.85
N LEU A 134 -3.23 -26.63 -22.55
CA LEU A 134 -4.56 -27.19 -22.34
C LEU A 134 -5.08 -27.85 -23.62
N TYR A 135 -4.96 -27.18 -24.75
CA TYR A 135 -5.38 -27.72 -26.05
C TYR A 135 -4.59 -28.98 -26.42
N ASP A 136 -3.28 -28.95 -26.24
CA ASP A 136 -2.40 -30.09 -26.54
C ASP A 136 -2.71 -31.28 -25.65
N GLU A 137 -2.98 -31.08 -24.36
CA GLU A 137 -3.33 -32.15 -23.43
C GLU A 137 -4.70 -32.78 -23.76
N ILE A 138 -5.69 -31.98 -24.13
CA ILE A 138 -6.99 -32.51 -24.60
C ILE A 138 -6.79 -33.38 -25.87
N THR A 139 -6.04 -32.82 -26.83
CA THR A 139 -5.75 -33.55 -28.08
C THR A 139 -4.98 -34.86 -27.84
N ARG A 140 -4.04 -34.85 -26.89
CA ARG A 140 -3.29 -36.03 -26.47
C ARG A 140 -4.20 -37.09 -25.87
N LEU A 141 -5.13 -36.69 -25.00
CA LEU A 141 -6.09 -37.61 -24.36
C LEU A 141 -7.08 -38.19 -25.38
N GLU A 142 -7.57 -37.42 -26.34
CA GLU A 142 -8.46 -37.87 -27.39
C GLU A 142 -7.85 -39.01 -28.19
N LYS A 143 -6.54 -38.99 -28.43
CA LYS A 143 -5.77 -39.99 -29.15
C LYS A 143 -5.29 -41.16 -28.28
N SER A 144 -5.51 -41.12 -26.96
CA SER A 144 -5.02 -42.14 -26.03
C SER A 144 -6.02 -43.28 -25.84
N ASP A 145 -5.51 -44.42 -25.41
CA ASP A 145 -6.33 -45.58 -25.02
C ASP A 145 -6.71 -45.58 -23.53
N ASP A 146 -6.62 -44.42 -22.85
CA ASP A 146 -6.95 -44.25 -21.42
C ASP A 146 -8.43 -44.49 -21.18
N LEU A 147 -8.77 -45.50 -20.38
CA LEU A 147 -10.14 -45.87 -20.04
C LEU A 147 -10.96 -44.75 -19.40
N ASN A 148 -10.28 -43.75 -18.79
CA ASN A 148 -10.90 -42.59 -18.14
C ASN A 148 -10.78 -41.29 -18.97
N LYS A 149 -10.43 -41.38 -20.26
CA LYS A 149 -10.15 -40.21 -21.09
C LYS A 149 -11.33 -39.23 -21.16
N GLU A 150 -12.54 -39.71 -21.32
CA GLU A 150 -13.73 -38.85 -21.42
C GLU A 150 -13.92 -37.99 -20.17
N ARG A 151 -13.82 -38.59 -18.98
CA ARG A 151 -13.91 -37.87 -17.71
C ARG A 151 -12.76 -36.86 -17.53
N LYS A 152 -11.53 -37.20 -17.95
CA LYS A 152 -10.39 -36.33 -17.91
C LYS A 152 -10.57 -35.11 -18.84
N ILE A 153 -11.01 -35.37 -20.07
CA ILE A 153 -11.30 -34.33 -21.07
C ILE A 153 -12.43 -33.41 -20.58
N GLU A 154 -13.51 -33.97 -20.03
CA GLU A 154 -14.59 -33.17 -19.46
C GLU A 154 -14.09 -32.22 -18.35
N ASN A 155 -13.22 -32.72 -17.48
CA ASN A 155 -12.60 -31.91 -16.43
C ASN A 155 -11.64 -30.81 -16.96
N LEU A 156 -10.91 -31.14 -18.05
CA LEU A 156 -10.04 -30.15 -18.70
C LEU A 156 -10.84 -29.06 -19.42
N LYS A 157 -11.95 -29.42 -20.08
CA LYS A 157 -12.85 -28.46 -20.75
C LYS A 157 -13.49 -27.45 -19.81
N LYS A 158 -13.47 -27.68 -18.48
CA LYS A 158 -13.92 -26.74 -17.45
C LYS A 158 -12.84 -25.73 -17.08
N ARG A 159 -11.61 -25.87 -17.57
CA ARG A 159 -10.48 -24.98 -17.31
C ARG A 159 -10.23 -24.05 -18.50
N TYR A 160 -9.61 -22.92 -18.24
CA TYR A 160 -9.19 -21.99 -19.29
C TYR A 160 -7.72 -22.21 -19.68
N THR A 161 -6.90 -22.66 -18.74
CA THR A 161 -5.47 -22.94 -18.95
C THR A 161 -5.01 -24.13 -18.12
N ILE A 162 -3.84 -24.72 -18.50
CA ILE A 162 -3.11 -25.66 -17.64
C ILE A 162 -1.63 -25.32 -17.63
N GLY A 163 -0.98 -25.61 -16.52
CA GLY A 163 0.44 -25.36 -16.29
C GLY A 163 0.69 -24.51 -15.07
N ASN A 164 1.91 -24.57 -14.57
CA ASN A 164 2.30 -23.90 -13.35
C ASN A 164 2.71 -22.45 -13.62
N LEU A 165 2.22 -21.56 -12.78
CA LEU A 165 2.77 -20.19 -12.66
C LEU A 165 4.07 -20.23 -11.87
N ASN A 166 5.07 -19.47 -12.31
CA ASN A 166 6.38 -19.44 -11.65
C ASN A 166 6.43 -18.45 -10.47
N PHE A 167 5.29 -18.25 -9.78
CA PHE A 167 5.17 -17.44 -8.58
C PHE A 167 4.05 -17.97 -7.68
N ASP A 168 4.16 -17.64 -6.38
CA ASP A 168 3.21 -18.06 -5.34
C ASP A 168 2.31 -16.90 -4.93
N SER A 169 2.78 -15.69 -5.11
CA SER A 169 2.08 -14.47 -4.72
C SER A 169 2.39 -13.28 -5.60
N ILE A 170 1.52 -12.28 -5.53
CA ILE A 170 1.59 -11.04 -6.28
C ILE A 170 1.42 -9.88 -5.30
N ILE A 171 2.30 -8.87 -5.38
CA ILE A 171 2.07 -7.57 -4.77
C ILE A 171 1.68 -6.62 -5.89
N ILE A 172 0.53 -5.95 -5.74
CA ILE A 172 0.00 -4.99 -6.71
C ILE A 172 0.05 -3.61 -6.05
N ALA A 173 0.95 -2.75 -6.53
CA ALA A 173 1.13 -1.41 -5.99
C ALA A 173 0.21 -0.40 -6.67
N ASP A 174 -1.09 -0.64 -6.61
CA ASP A 174 -2.09 0.19 -7.28
C ASP A 174 -3.35 0.40 -6.42
N PHE A 175 -4.25 1.28 -6.89
CA PHE A 175 -5.41 1.75 -6.16
C PHE A 175 -6.61 1.91 -7.09
N ASN A 176 -7.81 1.96 -6.51
CA ASN A 176 -9.07 2.28 -7.18
C ASN A 176 -9.33 1.44 -8.46
N GLU A 177 -9.83 2.06 -9.51
CA GLU A 177 -10.16 1.40 -10.77
C GLU A 177 -8.95 0.76 -11.48
N SER A 178 -7.75 1.33 -11.31
CA SER A 178 -6.53 0.74 -11.86
C SER A 178 -6.22 -0.60 -11.20
N LEU A 179 -6.33 -0.69 -9.88
CA LEU A 179 -6.18 -1.95 -9.15
C LEU A 179 -7.23 -2.98 -9.59
N LYS A 180 -8.49 -2.59 -9.77
CA LYS A 180 -9.55 -3.47 -10.29
C LYS A 180 -9.20 -4.00 -11.68
N SER A 181 -8.67 -3.15 -12.55
CA SER A 181 -8.24 -3.53 -13.90
C SER A 181 -7.13 -4.57 -13.88
N VAL A 182 -6.13 -4.41 -12.97
CA VAL A 182 -5.06 -5.40 -12.79
C VAL A 182 -5.63 -6.73 -12.31
N VAL A 183 -6.47 -6.72 -11.27
CA VAL A 183 -7.09 -7.93 -10.72
C VAL A 183 -7.95 -8.63 -11.78
N THR A 184 -8.76 -7.88 -12.54
CA THR A 184 -9.58 -8.41 -13.63
C THR A 184 -8.70 -9.06 -14.73
N SER A 185 -7.59 -8.43 -15.11
CA SER A 185 -6.65 -8.98 -16.08
C SER A 185 -5.97 -10.25 -15.58
N LEU A 186 -5.65 -10.35 -14.28
CA LEU A 186 -5.14 -11.56 -13.66
C LEU A 186 -6.18 -12.68 -13.70
N LEU A 187 -7.42 -12.40 -13.33
CA LEU A 187 -8.53 -13.36 -13.39
C LEU A 187 -8.78 -13.83 -14.83
N TYR A 188 -8.76 -12.92 -15.80
CA TYR A 188 -8.87 -13.25 -17.21
C TYR A 188 -7.78 -14.23 -17.68
N THR A 189 -6.57 -14.08 -17.16
CA THR A 189 -5.45 -15.00 -17.47
C THR A 189 -5.42 -16.25 -16.59
N ASP A 190 -6.54 -16.58 -15.95
CA ASP A 190 -6.71 -17.77 -15.10
C ASP A 190 -5.70 -17.78 -13.91
N VAL A 191 -5.50 -16.61 -13.31
CA VAL A 191 -4.74 -16.44 -12.07
C VAL A 191 -5.70 -16.02 -10.96
N SER A 192 -6.01 -16.96 -10.07
CA SER A 192 -7.03 -16.79 -9.04
C SER A 192 -6.43 -16.43 -7.68
N PRO A 193 -7.05 -15.52 -6.91
CA PRO A 193 -6.66 -15.24 -5.53
C PRO A 193 -6.93 -16.42 -4.57
N LYS A 194 -7.68 -17.44 -5.02
CA LYS A 194 -7.87 -18.70 -4.29
C LYS A 194 -6.65 -19.63 -4.35
N GLU A 195 -5.82 -19.46 -5.37
CA GLU A 195 -4.63 -20.30 -5.62
C GLU A 195 -3.33 -19.56 -5.36
N LYS A 196 -3.35 -18.23 -5.43
CA LYS A 196 -2.20 -17.34 -5.26
C LYS A 196 -2.53 -16.25 -4.28
N TYR A 197 -1.57 -15.82 -3.47
CA TYR A 197 -1.77 -14.70 -2.56
C TYR A 197 -1.73 -13.38 -3.35
N PHE A 198 -2.86 -12.67 -3.37
CA PHE A 198 -2.95 -11.30 -3.90
C PHE A 198 -2.78 -10.35 -2.74
N MET A 199 -1.72 -9.55 -2.79
CA MET A 199 -1.41 -8.53 -1.80
C MET A 199 -1.42 -7.15 -2.46
N THR A 200 -1.93 -6.14 -1.77
CA THR A 200 -1.92 -4.76 -2.26
C THR A 200 -1.56 -3.81 -1.13
N PHE A 201 -1.40 -2.54 -1.47
CA PHE A 201 -1.28 -1.49 -0.47
C PHE A 201 -2.63 -1.24 0.20
N ASN A 202 -2.61 -0.43 1.26
CA ASN A 202 -3.79 -0.12 2.04
C ASN A 202 -4.94 0.47 1.19
N GLN A 203 -6.14 -0.02 1.40
CA GLN A 203 -7.37 0.33 0.66
C GLN A 203 -8.44 0.96 1.58
N TRP A 204 -8.08 1.63 2.66
CA TRP A 204 -9.04 2.19 3.62
C TRP A 204 -9.98 3.24 3.02
N PHE A 205 -9.55 3.91 1.97
CA PHE A 205 -10.29 5.00 1.32
C PHE A 205 -11.24 4.52 0.22
N ASP A 206 -11.11 3.28 -0.23
CA ASP A 206 -11.99 2.64 -1.21
C ASP A 206 -12.09 1.14 -0.94
N ASP A 207 -13.24 0.71 -0.46
CA ASP A 207 -13.55 -0.69 -0.18
C ASP A 207 -14.34 -1.36 -1.31
N SER A 208 -14.57 -0.67 -2.43
CA SER A 208 -15.36 -1.18 -3.54
C SER A 208 -14.82 -2.50 -4.11
N LEU A 209 -13.49 -2.63 -4.20
CA LEU A 209 -12.83 -3.89 -4.60
C LEU A 209 -13.07 -5.00 -3.57
N LEU A 210 -13.17 -4.68 -2.29
CA LEU A 210 -13.32 -5.65 -1.21
C LEU A 210 -14.71 -6.29 -1.21
N SER A 211 -15.70 -5.66 -1.82
CA SER A 211 -17.06 -6.18 -1.98
C SER A 211 -17.19 -7.19 -3.13
N GLU A 212 -16.23 -7.23 -4.05
CA GLU A 212 -16.24 -8.14 -5.20
C GLU A 212 -15.80 -9.55 -4.80
N LYS A 213 -16.74 -10.48 -4.68
CA LYS A 213 -16.48 -11.86 -4.23
C LYS A 213 -15.48 -12.63 -5.10
N ILE A 214 -15.44 -12.36 -6.41
CA ILE A 214 -14.59 -13.09 -7.35
C ILE A 214 -13.11 -12.73 -7.20
N SER A 215 -12.82 -11.52 -6.73
CA SER A 215 -11.47 -11.02 -6.50
C SER A 215 -10.92 -11.33 -5.11
N GLN A 216 -11.67 -12.02 -4.26
CA GLN A 216 -11.27 -12.36 -2.89
C GLN A 216 -10.64 -13.77 -2.77
N PRO A 217 -9.71 -13.96 -1.83
CA PRO A 217 -9.21 -12.98 -0.84
C PRO A 217 -8.12 -12.06 -1.39
N ILE A 218 -8.15 -10.78 -0.99
CA ILE A 218 -7.07 -9.83 -1.20
C ILE A 218 -6.53 -9.40 0.17
N TYR A 219 -5.22 -9.37 0.34
CA TYR A 219 -4.54 -9.03 1.58
C TYR A 219 -3.91 -7.65 1.48
N TYR A 220 -4.08 -6.82 2.49
CA TYR A 220 -3.48 -5.48 2.53
C TYR A 220 -3.12 -5.06 3.97
N PRO A 221 -2.08 -4.24 4.14
CA PRO A 221 -1.71 -3.70 5.44
C PRO A 221 -2.80 -2.79 5.99
N SER A 222 -3.17 -2.99 7.25
CA SER A 222 -4.20 -2.18 7.89
C SER A 222 -3.82 -1.86 9.34
N ILE A 223 -4.53 -0.92 9.94
CA ILE A 223 -4.48 -0.72 11.39
C ILE A 223 -5.21 -1.87 12.09
N ASN A 224 -4.99 -1.98 13.38
CA ASN A 224 -5.73 -2.96 14.18
C ASN A 224 -7.23 -2.67 14.14
N LYS A 225 -8.03 -3.64 13.67
CA LYS A 225 -9.47 -3.49 13.48
C LYS A 225 -10.19 -3.07 14.78
N LYS A 226 -9.79 -3.63 15.93
CA LYS A 226 -10.39 -3.27 17.23
C LYS A 226 -10.14 -1.81 17.55
N ASN A 227 -8.91 -1.33 17.38
CA ASN A 227 -8.56 0.07 17.65
C ASN A 227 -9.31 1.02 16.70
N LEU A 228 -9.51 0.64 15.44
CA LEU A 228 -10.29 1.42 14.49
C LEU A 228 -11.74 1.53 14.94
N VAL A 229 -12.41 0.42 15.21
CA VAL A 229 -13.82 0.38 15.65
C VAL A 229 -14.00 1.17 16.95
N ASP A 230 -13.11 1.01 17.93
CA ASP A 230 -13.14 1.75 19.19
C ASP A 230 -12.99 3.27 18.98
N PHE A 231 -12.16 3.68 18.01
CA PHE A 231 -12.00 5.09 17.66
C PHE A 231 -13.23 5.64 16.93
N GLU A 232 -13.74 4.92 15.94
CA GLU A 232 -14.92 5.31 15.15
C GLU A 232 -16.15 5.48 16.06
N SER A 233 -16.39 4.54 16.97
CA SER A 233 -17.50 4.62 17.90
C SER A 233 -17.43 5.85 18.78
N LYS A 234 -16.26 6.16 19.36
CA LYS A 234 -16.08 7.34 20.21
C LYS A 234 -16.17 8.65 19.41
N PHE A 235 -15.63 8.66 18.22
CA PHE A 235 -15.70 9.84 17.35
C PHE A 235 -17.15 10.13 16.94
N GLN A 236 -17.90 9.09 16.56
CA GLN A 236 -19.31 9.22 16.21
C GLN A 236 -20.18 9.66 17.41
N GLU A 237 -19.90 9.14 18.59
CA GLU A 237 -20.57 9.56 19.82
C GLU A 237 -20.36 11.05 20.12
N GLN A 238 -19.12 11.54 19.93
CA GLN A 238 -18.76 12.92 20.26
C GLN A 238 -19.12 13.93 19.16
N PHE A 239 -18.99 13.56 17.89
CA PHE A 239 -19.13 14.48 16.75
C PHE A 239 -20.31 14.17 15.84
N SER A 240 -21.05 13.09 16.08
CA SER A 240 -22.17 12.62 15.22
C SER A 240 -21.77 12.43 13.75
N GLN A 241 -20.51 12.10 13.50
CA GLN A 241 -19.93 11.90 12.17
C GLN A 241 -19.02 10.67 12.17
N ILE A 242 -18.85 10.05 11.00
CA ILE A 242 -17.87 8.99 10.81
C ILE A 242 -16.51 9.63 10.51
N PRO A 243 -15.45 9.30 11.26
CA PRO A 243 -14.12 9.85 11.00
C PRO A 243 -13.55 9.31 9.70
N ASN A 244 -12.82 10.14 8.96
CA ASN A 244 -11.98 9.64 7.90
C ASN A 244 -10.64 9.09 8.46
N HIS A 245 -9.89 8.36 7.65
CA HIS A 245 -8.60 7.77 8.06
C HIS A 245 -7.57 8.80 8.53
N LEU A 246 -7.61 10.05 8.02
CA LEU A 246 -6.72 11.12 8.45
C LEU A 246 -7.04 11.60 9.86
N SER A 247 -8.31 11.52 10.29
CA SER A 247 -8.71 11.88 11.66
C SER A 247 -7.99 11.01 12.69
N LEU A 248 -7.87 9.71 12.42
CA LEU A 248 -7.17 8.78 13.29
C LEU A 248 -5.66 9.04 13.32
N LEU A 249 -5.04 9.29 12.17
CA LEU A 249 -3.64 9.68 12.08
C LEU A 249 -3.37 10.99 12.84
N SER A 250 -4.21 11.99 12.64
CA SER A 250 -4.10 13.30 13.33
C SER A 250 -4.25 13.16 14.84
N TYR A 251 -5.15 12.32 15.31
CA TYR A 251 -5.33 12.03 16.72
C TYR A 251 -4.05 11.51 17.37
N ASP A 252 -3.39 10.55 16.72
CA ASP A 252 -2.13 10.00 17.23
C ASP A 252 -0.98 11.01 17.15
N LEU A 253 -0.94 11.90 16.15
CA LEU A 253 0.05 12.98 16.08
C LEU A 253 -0.12 14.01 17.19
N VAL A 254 -1.36 14.38 17.54
CA VAL A 254 -1.63 15.25 18.71
C VAL A 254 -1.10 14.59 19.99
N GLY A 255 -1.39 13.29 20.16
CA GLY A 255 -0.89 12.52 21.29
C GLY A 255 0.64 12.45 21.35
N LEU A 256 1.28 12.31 20.20
CA LEU A 256 2.74 12.33 20.09
C LEU A 256 3.33 13.70 20.47
N ILE A 257 2.77 14.80 19.95
CA ILE A 257 3.22 16.17 20.29
C ILE A 257 3.09 16.40 21.79
N TYR A 258 1.94 16.06 22.36
CA TYR A 258 1.72 16.17 23.80
C TYR A 258 2.74 15.38 24.62
N TYR A 259 3.01 14.12 24.25
CA TYR A 259 4.02 13.29 24.89
C TYR A 259 5.43 13.90 24.80
N LEU A 260 5.79 14.41 23.63
CA LEU A 260 7.11 15.03 23.42
C LEU A 260 7.25 16.35 24.19
N SER A 261 6.18 17.15 24.32
CA SER A 261 6.18 18.41 25.08
C SER A 261 6.38 18.19 26.58
N LEU A 262 5.98 17.05 27.12
CA LEU A 262 6.25 16.70 28.51
C LEU A 262 7.73 16.35 28.78
N LYS A 263 8.48 15.99 27.73
CA LYS A 263 9.88 15.55 27.85
C LYS A 263 10.91 16.57 27.39
N ASN A 264 10.51 17.48 26.52
CA ASN A 264 11.40 18.45 25.90
C ASN A 264 10.74 19.83 25.87
N GLU A 265 11.53 20.87 25.81
CA GLU A 265 11.01 22.18 25.45
C GLU A 265 10.44 22.13 24.03
N LEU A 266 9.31 22.82 23.78
CA LEU A 266 8.65 22.85 22.48
C LEU A 266 9.57 23.29 21.33
N SER A 267 10.51 24.20 21.64
CA SER A 267 11.56 24.67 20.70
C SER A 267 12.53 23.57 20.23
N GLU A 268 12.64 22.47 20.99
CA GLU A 268 13.55 21.37 20.70
C GLU A 268 12.85 20.10 20.18
N ILE A 269 11.54 20.11 20.07
CA ILE A 269 10.76 18.93 19.64
C ILE A 269 11.21 18.45 18.24
N ASN A 270 11.61 19.34 17.34
CA ASN A 270 12.13 18.98 16.02
C ASN A 270 13.33 18.02 16.07
N LYS A 271 14.18 18.13 17.12
CA LYS A 271 15.31 17.21 17.31
C LYS A 271 14.86 15.78 17.59
N SER A 272 13.69 15.60 18.20
CA SER A 272 13.12 14.29 18.51
C SER A 272 12.68 13.52 17.25
N PHE A 273 12.32 14.21 16.17
CA PHE A 273 11.98 13.60 14.89
C PHE A 273 13.19 13.18 14.05
N LYS A 274 14.36 13.70 14.35
CA LYS A 274 15.62 13.31 13.70
C LYS A 274 16.25 12.05 14.31
N LYS A 275 16.00 11.81 15.59
CA LYS A 275 16.54 10.66 16.34
C LYS A 275 15.59 9.48 16.25
N LYS A 276 16.17 8.28 16.25
CA LYS A 276 15.40 7.03 16.32
C LYS A 276 14.60 6.97 17.62
N ASN A 277 13.29 6.85 17.51
CA ASN A 277 12.38 6.81 18.63
C ASN A 277 11.14 5.98 18.25
N SER A 278 10.33 5.57 19.22
CA SER A 278 9.08 4.85 19.00
C SER A 278 8.00 5.40 19.92
N PHE A 279 6.78 5.46 19.40
CA PHE A 279 5.60 5.89 20.11
C PHE A 279 4.48 4.88 19.93
N LYS A 280 3.68 4.65 20.98
CA LYS A 280 2.48 3.80 20.91
C LYS A 280 1.24 4.67 20.95
N GLY A 281 0.60 4.84 19.80
CA GLY A 281 -0.67 5.54 19.64
C GLY A 281 -1.87 4.59 19.59
N LYS A 282 -3.02 5.14 19.20
CA LYS A 282 -4.26 4.38 18.99
C LYS A 282 -4.18 3.48 17.75
N ILE A 283 -3.58 3.96 16.67
CA ILE A 283 -3.37 3.17 15.46
C ILE A 283 -2.49 1.94 15.77
N GLY A 284 -1.48 2.14 16.58
CA GLY A 284 -0.48 1.13 16.88
C GLY A 284 0.85 1.77 17.27
N ILE A 285 1.93 1.03 17.05
CA ILE A 285 3.28 1.55 17.24
C ILE A 285 3.75 2.18 15.94
N PHE A 286 4.36 3.35 16.03
CA PHE A 286 5.10 3.94 14.92
C PHE A 286 6.52 4.33 15.34
N ASP A 287 7.44 4.12 14.43
CA ASP A 287 8.84 4.40 14.61
C ASP A 287 9.19 5.74 13.94
N ILE A 288 9.90 6.58 14.63
CA ILE A 288 10.31 7.91 14.16
C ILE A 288 11.81 7.85 13.88
N GLU A 289 12.24 8.25 12.70
CA GLU A 289 13.64 8.36 12.33
C GLU A 289 13.82 9.28 11.12
N ASN A 290 14.78 10.19 11.16
CA ASN A 290 15.13 11.05 10.03
C ASN A 290 13.93 11.80 9.41
N ASN A 291 13.11 12.42 10.24
CA ASN A 291 11.90 13.15 9.85
C ASN A 291 10.85 12.26 9.12
N LYS A 292 10.82 10.96 9.40
CA LYS A 292 9.84 10.03 8.86
C LYS A 292 9.20 9.24 9.98
N ILE A 293 7.90 9.05 9.87
CA ILE A 293 7.14 8.17 10.74
C ILE A 293 6.80 6.89 9.96
N ASN A 294 7.23 5.75 10.49
CA ASN A 294 6.94 4.43 9.94
C ASN A 294 5.96 3.71 10.86
N HIS A 295 4.76 3.49 10.38
CA HIS A 295 3.71 2.80 11.13
C HIS A 295 3.91 1.28 11.11
N ARG A 296 3.76 0.62 12.27
CA ARG A 296 3.71 -0.84 12.35
C ARG A 296 2.26 -1.29 12.18
N LEU A 297 1.94 -1.70 10.97
CA LEU A 297 0.60 -2.15 10.57
C LEU A 297 0.41 -3.66 10.84
N ASN A 298 -0.86 -4.10 10.76
CA ASN A 298 -1.27 -5.50 10.81
C ASN A 298 -1.57 -6.06 9.42
#